data_5ab8684f1e6eaa7a065dd25fe5fce7ac
#
_entry.id   5ab8684f1e6eaa7a065dd25fe5fce7ac
#
_cell.length_a   1.000
_cell.length_b   1.000
_cell.length_c   1.000
_cell.angle_alpha   90.00
_cell.angle_beta   90.00
_cell.angle_gamma   90.00
#
_symmetry.space_group_name_H-M   'P 1'
#
loop_
_entity.id
_entity.type
_entity.pdbx_description
1 polymer ?
#
loop_
_entity_poly.entity_id
_entity_poly.type
_entity_poly.pdbx_seq_one_letter_code
_entity_poly.pdbx_strand_id
1 'polypeptide(L)'
;MAIDLIQEIKTQFQNVEKGGVFFIKQTVMLEEIYGFARENTRFAEGGCCDEANEAEYQLLETYWGRRFKFGGLAGYCHGGRTALGAVSHHVPESEGQKNLLLVAGAHIGYHDGQWGQLPRTGQPGVTTSCGSLAAIVGAGYDAIRNKPADALDRQQRTVEQIILPYLEQCARSGDTPDIVAATRHLMQQIDADLEKIVADLKSGFTGQIALITGITINTVQGNFFSPTRVEVFGRS
;
A
#
# COMPACT_ATOMS: atom_id res chain seq x y z
N MET A 1 6.81 15.64 -28.27
CA MET A 1 6.61 16.44 -27.05
C MET A 1 6.66 15.45 -25.88
N ALA A 2 7.60 15.65 -24.93
CA ALA A 2 7.59 14.84 -23.72
C ALA A 2 6.32 15.22 -22.95
N ILE A 3 5.40 14.28 -22.81
CA ILE A 3 4.22 14.45 -21.96
C ILE A 3 4.77 14.56 -20.54
N ASP A 4 4.30 15.53 -19.78
CA ASP A 4 4.69 15.65 -18.37
C ASP A 4 4.18 14.41 -17.63
N LEU A 5 5.07 13.54 -17.22
CA LEU A 5 4.77 12.27 -16.52
C LEU A 5 3.76 12.47 -15.39
N ILE A 6 3.88 13.56 -14.64
CA ILE A 6 2.95 13.81 -13.53
C ILE A 6 1.52 14.12 -14.04
N GLN A 7 1.37 14.73 -15.20
CA GLN A 7 0.06 14.98 -15.78
C GLN A 7 -0.58 13.68 -16.25
N GLU A 8 0.17 12.77 -16.86
CA GLU A 8 -0.35 11.44 -17.21
C GLU A 8 -0.79 10.66 -15.99
N ILE A 9 0.03 10.61 -14.93
CA ILE A 9 -0.33 9.95 -13.68
C ILE A 9 -1.62 10.56 -13.10
N LYS A 10 -1.76 11.89 -13.13
CA LYS A 10 -2.95 12.60 -12.63
C LYS A 10 -4.23 12.33 -13.43
N THR A 11 -4.16 11.82 -14.65
CA THR A 11 -5.35 11.38 -15.39
C THR A 11 -6.02 10.17 -14.73
N GLN A 12 -5.22 9.35 -14.03
CA GLN A 12 -5.68 8.12 -13.39
C GLN A 12 -5.75 8.22 -11.87
N PHE A 13 -4.89 8.99 -11.23
CA PHE A 13 -4.79 9.07 -9.77
C PHE A 13 -4.87 10.51 -9.29
N GLN A 14 -5.65 10.76 -8.23
CA GLN A 14 -5.83 12.09 -7.67
C GLN A 14 -4.76 12.41 -6.61
N ASN A 15 -4.54 13.70 -6.33
CA ASN A 15 -3.65 14.17 -5.25
C ASN A 15 -2.23 13.60 -5.29
N VAL A 16 -1.71 13.35 -6.50
CA VAL A 16 -0.41 12.69 -6.70
C VAL A 16 0.73 13.64 -6.41
N GLU A 17 1.68 13.20 -5.60
CA GLU A 17 2.97 13.85 -5.34
C GLU A 17 4.13 12.86 -5.50
N LYS A 18 5.38 13.37 -5.58
CA LYS A 18 6.57 12.52 -5.41
C LYS A 18 6.52 11.86 -4.03
N GLY A 19 6.70 10.52 -3.98
CA GLY A 19 6.55 9.73 -2.77
C GLY A 19 7.40 10.25 -1.61
N GLY A 20 8.70 10.48 -1.84
CA GLY A 20 9.58 11.03 -0.82
C GLY A 20 9.15 12.40 -0.29
N VAL A 21 8.66 13.31 -1.17
CA VAL A 21 8.15 14.62 -0.75
C VAL A 21 6.90 14.48 0.09
N PHE A 22 5.96 13.63 -0.32
CA PHE A 22 4.74 13.36 0.44
C PHE A 22 5.08 12.87 1.85
N PHE A 23 5.92 11.83 1.97
CA PHE A 23 6.22 11.24 3.28
C PHE A 23 7.03 12.16 4.19
N ILE A 24 7.92 13.02 3.66
CA ILE A 24 8.59 14.06 4.45
C ILE A 24 7.56 15.05 5.02
N LYS A 25 6.61 15.53 4.20
CA LYS A 25 5.55 16.44 4.69
C LYS A 25 4.72 15.80 5.80
N GLN A 26 4.35 14.51 5.64
CA GLN A 26 3.60 13.80 6.66
C GLN A 26 4.41 13.61 7.94
N THR A 27 5.71 13.31 7.83
CA THR A 27 6.61 13.21 8.98
C THR A 27 6.64 14.51 9.77
N VAL A 28 6.87 15.66 9.11
CA VAL A 28 6.87 16.98 9.76
C VAL A 28 5.51 17.29 10.42
N MET A 29 4.40 17.00 9.75
CA MET A 29 3.06 17.18 10.33
C MET A 29 2.87 16.32 11.58
N LEU A 30 3.28 15.06 11.56
CA LEU A 30 3.16 14.15 12.71
C LEU A 30 4.01 14.61 13.90
N GLU A 31 5.22 15.10 13.64
CA GLU A 31 6.10 15.64 14.69
C GLU A 31 5.56 16.95 15.28
N GLU A 32 5.26 17.95 14.44
CA GLU A 32 4.92 19.29 14.92
C GLU A 32 3.51 19.41 15.51
N ILE A 33 2.54 18.64 14.99
CA ILE A 33 1.14 18.78 15.39
C ILE A 33 0.73 17.71 16.40
N TYR A 34 1.23 16.46 16.24
CA TYR A 34 0.76 15.32 17.02
C TYR A 34 1.78 14.78 18.01
N GLY A 35 3.01 15.32 18.04
CA GLY A 35 4.05 14.92 18.98
C GLY A 35 4.62 13.52 18.73
N PHE A 36 4.54 13.04 17.50
CA PHE A 36 5.24 11.83 17.11
C PHE A 36 6.76 12.11 17.16
N ALA A 37 7.51 11.21 17.73
CA ALA A 37 8.97 11.27 17.79
C ALA A 37 9.52 9.83 17.66
N ARG A 38 10.77 9.70 17.26
CA ARG A 38 11.41 8.40 17.10
C ARG A 38 11.39 7.57 18.39
N GLU A 39 11.49 8.25 19.53
CA GLU A 39 11.57 7.66 20.86
C GLU A 39 10.21 7.17 21.38
N ASN A 40 9.12 7.63 20.80
CA ASN A 40 7.74 7.27 21.20
C ASN A 40 6.94 6.63 20.09
N THR A 41 7.52 6.42 18.89
CA THR A 41 6.79 5.96 17.70
C THR A 41 7.31 4.61 17.19
N ARG A 42 6.39 3.69 16.92
CA ARG A 42 6.69 2.50 16.11
C ARG A 42 6.12 2.67 14.71
N PHE A 43 6.99 2.54 13.71
CA PHE A 43 6.60 2.49 12.31
C PHE A 43 6.26 1.06 11.89
N ALA A 44 5.11 0.88 11.23
CA ALA A 44 4.67 -0.38 10.64
C ALA A 44 4.27 -0.22 9.18
N GLU A 45 4.75 -1.13 8.34
CA GLU A 45 4.59 -1.13 6.89
C GLU A 45 3.63 -2.23 6.44
N GLY A 46 2.62 -1.85 5.64
CA GLY A 46 1.66 -2.74 4.98
C GLY A 46 1.80 -2.76 3.45
N GLY A 47 2.98 -2.45 2.93
CA GLY A 47 3.22 -2.44 1.49
C GLY A 47 3.46 -3.82 0.86
N CYS A 48 3.58 -3.83 -0.46
CA CYS A 48 3.94 -5.02 -1.21
C CYS A 48 5.42 -5.39 -0.98
N CYS A 49 5.70 -6.70 -1.03
CA CYS A 49 7.07 -7.22 -0.98
C CYS A 49 7.89 -6.96 -2.26
N ASP A 50 7.30 -6.32 -3.29
CA ASP A 50 7.99 -5.89 -4.51
C ASP A 50 9.03 -4.82 -4.17
N GLU A 51 10.29 -5.01 -4.58
CA GLU A 51 11.41 -4.11 -4.27
C GLU A 51 11.23 -2.69 -4.83
N ALA A 52 10.34 -2.50 -5.81
CA ALA A 52 10.03 -1.18 -6.37
C ALA A 52 9.48 -0.19 -5.33
N ASN A 53 8.97 -0.69 -4.19
CA ASN A 53 8.42 0.12 -3.11
C ASN A 53 9.42 0.42 -1.99
N GLU A 54 10.63 -0.12 -2.05
CA GLU A 54 11.56 -0.11 -0.92
C GLU A 54 12.07 1.29 -0.57
N ALA A 55 12.21 2.18 -1.56
CA ALA A 55 12.83 3.50 -1.38
C ALA A 55 12.08 4.38 -0.36
N GLU A 56 10.76 4.44 -0.43
CA GLU A 56 9.92 5.23 0.47
C GLU A 56 9.92 4.66 1.89
N TYR A 57 9.93 3.34 2.02
CA TYR A 57 9.98 2.69 3.32
C TYR A 57 11.36 2.85 3.98
N GLN A 58 12.44 2.82 3.23
CA GLN A 58 13.79 3.13 3.74
C GLN A 58 13.89 4.59 4.19
N LEU A 59 13.28 5.52 3.46
CA LEU A 59 13.20 6.92 3.88
C LEU A 59 12.49 7.03 5.24
N LEU A 60 11.35 6.41 5.40
CA LEU A 60 10.60 6.41 6.68
C LEU A 60 11.37 5.73 7.81
N GLU A 61 12.14 4.66 7.54
CA GLU A 61 13.02 4.04 8.54
C GLU A 61 14.13 4.98 9.03
N THR A 62 14.60 5.90 8.19
CA THR A 62 15.59 6.92 8.57
C THR A 62 15.04 7.83 9.68
N TYR A 63 13.74 8.17 9.63
CA TYR A 63 13.07 9.00 10.64
C TYR A 63 12.62 8.19 11.85
N TRP A 64 11.85 7.10 11.62
CA TRP A 64 11.08 6.41 12.66
C TRP A 64 11.78 5.16 13.21
N GLY A 65 12.94 4.77 12.64
CA GLY A 65 13.62 3.52 12.99
C GLY A 65 13.07 2.33 12.23
N ARG A 66 13.54 1.12 12.59
CA ARG A 66 13.18 -0.12 11.88
C ARG A 66 11.68 -0.36 11.87
N ARG A 67 11.17 -0.66 10.69
CA ARG A 67 9.76 -0.95 10.46
C ARG A 67 9.36 -2.36 10.92
N PHE A 68 8.14 -2.48 11.38
CA PHE A 68 7.44 -3.75 11.54
C PHE A 68 6.65 -4.03 10.24
N LYS A 69 6.85 -5.21 9.64
CA LYS A 69 6.17 -5.56 8.38
C LYS A 69 4.91 -6.36 8.66
N PHE A 70 3.75 -5.88 8.18
CA PHE A 70 2.46 -6.58 8.24
C PHE A 70 1.78 -6.77 6.89
N GLY A 71 2.32 -6.17 5.82
CA GLY A 71 1.89 -6.34 4.45
C GLY A 71 2.38 -7.64 3.81
N GLY A 72 2.26 -7.73 2.50
CA GLY A 72 2.70 -8.85 1.69
C GLY A 72 2.35 -8.67 0.23
N LEU A 73 2.03 -9.73 -0.51
CA LEU A 73 1.71 -9.65 -1.93
C LEU A 73 0.66 -8.59 -2.22
N ALA A 74 0.90 -7.82 -3.27
CA ALA A 74 0.07 -6.72 -3.76
C ALA A 74 -0.20 -5.59 -2.75
N GLY A 75 0.55 -5.55 -1.63
CA GLY A 75 0.36 -4.54 -0.58
C GLY A 75 -0.85 -4.79 0.32
N TYR A 76 -1.46 -5.97 0.24
CA TYR A 76 -2.55 -6.33 1.15
C TYR A 76 -2.01 -6.63 2.56
N CYS A 77 -2.81 -6.30 3.58
CA CYS A 77 -2.44 -6.44 4.99
C CYS A 77 -2.57 -7.90 5.49
N HIS A 78 -1.77 -8.81 4.92
CA HIS A 78 -1.83 -10.25 5.21
C HIS A 78 -1.57 -10.63 6.68
N GLY A 79 -0.84 -9.79 7.43
CA GLY A 79 -0.65 -9.97 8.86
C GLY A 79 -1.91 -9.74 9.71
N GLY A 80 -2.87 -8.97 9.20
CA GLY A 80 -4.17 -8.74 9.79
C GLY A 80 -4.14 -8.24 11.23
N ARG A 81 -5.20 -8.54 11.98
CA ARG A 81 -5.33 -8.15 13.40
C ARG A 81 -4.20 -8.66 14.28
N THR A 82 -3.71 -9.87 14.03
CA THR A 82 -2.65 -10.48 14.83
C THR A 82 -1.35 -9.71 14.73
N ALA A 83 -0.91 -9.33 13.52
CA ALA A 83 0.32 -8.57 13.34
C ALA A 83 0.21 -7.16 13.93
N LEU A 84 -0.93 -6.46 13.72
CA LEU A 84 -1.13 -5.12 14.27
C LEU A 84 -1.33 -5.14 15.78
N GLY A 85 -1.96 -6.18 16.34
CA GLY A 85 -1.96 -6.43 17.78
C GLY A 85 -0.55 -6.65 18.33
N ALA A 86 0.27 -7.46 17.65
CA ALA A 86 1.66 -7.67 18.07
C ALA A 86 2.47 -6.37 18.02
N VAL A 87 2.40 -5.58 16.96
CA VAL A 87 3.17 -4.33 16.87
C VAL A 87 2.78 -3.32 17.94
N SER A 88 1.51 -3.27 18.36
CA SER A 88 1.08 -2.35 19.42
C SER A 88 1.78 -2.58 20.75
N HIS A 89 2.22 -3.82 21.03
CA HIS A 89 3.02 -4.16 22.21
C HIS A 89 4.50 -3.78 22.08
N HIS A 90 4.97 -3.46 20.87
CA HIS A 90 6.34 -3.05 20.61
C HIS A 90 6.51 -1.54 20.42
N VAL A 91 5.45 -0.77 20.67
CA VAL A 91 5.51 0.69 20.58
C VAL A 91 6.33 1.21 21.77
N PRO A 92 7.40 1.98 21.51
CA PRO A 92 8.17 2.60 22.60
C PRO A 92 7.32 3.67 23.30
N GLU A 93 7.64 3.92 24.56
CA GLU A 93 7.02 4.97 25.34
C GLU A 93 8.08 5.99 25.75
N SER A 94 7.80 7.26 25.50
CA SER A 94 8.62 8.37 25.96
C SER A 94 7.71 9.49 26.44
N GLU A 95 7.99 10.05 27.61
CA GLU A 95 7.23 11.14 28.23
C GLU A 95 5.72 10.86 28.36
N GLY A 96 5.37 9.60 28.57
CA GLY A 96 3.97 9.14 28.66
C GLY A 96 3.22 9.08 27.33
N GLN A 97 3.94 9.21 26.21
CA GLN A 97 3.38 9.12 24.85
C GLN A 97 3.79 7.82 24.18
N LYS A 98 2.84 7.24 23.43
CA LYS A 98 3.01 6.06 22.58
C LYS A 98 2.33 6.34 21.25
N ASN A 99 3.04 6.17 20.15
CA ASN A 99 2.51 6.44 18.82
C ASN A 99 2.78 5.27 17.87
N LEU A 100 1.79 4.94 17.08
CA LEU A 100 1.89 3.91 16.04
C LEU A 100 1.66 4.57 14.68
N LEU A 101 2.65 4.53 13.79
CA LEU A 101 2.54 4.98 12.42
C LEU A 101 2.32 3.77 11.51
N LEU A 102 1.16 3.69 10.88
CA LEU A 102 0.80 2.68 9.89
C LEU A 102 0.86 3.29 8.49
N VAL A 103 1.68 2.72 7.62
CA VAL A 103 1.75 3.10 6.20
C VAL A 103 1.49 1.86 5.35
N ALA A 104 0.44 1.88 4.54
CA ALA A 104 0.03 0.72 3.76
C ALA A 104 -0.57 1.11 2.41
N GLY A 105 -0.55 0.18 1.46
CA GLY A 105 -1.24 0.41 0.21
C GLY A 105 -0.81 -0.50 -0.93
N ALA A 106 -1.60 -0.44 -1.99
CA ALA A 106 -1.30 -1.08 -3.26
C ALA A 106 -0.21 -0.32 -4.01
N HIS A 107 0.31 -0.94 -5.07
CA HIS A 107 1.22 -0.26 -6.00
C HIS A 107 0.97 -0.67 -7.44
N ILE A 108 1.43 0.16 -8.37
CA ILE A 108 1.34 -0.07 -9.80
C ILE A 108 2.54 0.56 -10.52
N GLY A 109 3.10 -0.13 -11.51
CA GLY A 109 4.11 0.43 -12.38
C GLY A 109 3.54 1.33 -13.47
N TYR A 110 4.34 2.30 -13.93
CA TYR A 110 4.06 3.08 -15.12
C TYR A 110 5.34 3.31 -15.93
N HIS A 111 5.31 2.96 -17.21
CA HIS A 111 6.41 3.17 -18.16
C HIS A 111 5.87 3.42 -19.57
N ASP A 112 6.32 4.51 -20.20
CA ASP A 112 6.05 4.87 -21.60
C ASP A 112 4.57 4.69 -22.03
N GLY A 113 3.64 5.25 -21.25
CA GLY A 113 2.20 5.16 -21.54
C GLY A 113 1.54 3.85 -21.11
N GLN A 114 2.30 2.91 -20.53
CA GLN A 114 1.82 1.57 -20.15
C GLN A 114 1.72 1.42 -18.63
N TRP A 115 0.53 1.19 -18.14
CA TRP A 115 0.26 0.88 -16.74
C TRP A 115 0.57 -0.60 -16.42
N GLY A 116 0.98 -0.87 -15.18
CA GLY A 116 1.36 -2.20 -14.72
C GLY A 116 2.75 -2.64 -15.18
N GLN A 117 3.56 -1.73 -15.75
CA GLN A 117 4.88 -2.01 -16.29
C GLN A 117 5.97 -1.15 -15.63
N LEU A 118 7.15 -1.74 -15.45
CA LEU A 118 8.32 -1.05 -14.90
C LEU A 118 9.62 -1.70 -15.42
N PRO A 119 10.56 -0.95 -15.99
CA PRO A 119 11.93 -1.43 -16.20
C PRO A 119 12.63 -1.62 -14.86
N ARG A 120 13.37 -2.72 -14.70
CA ARG A 120 14.10 -3.05 -13.48
C ARG A 120 15.59 -3.13 -13.72
N THR A 121 16.38 -2.64 -12.78
CA THR A 121 17.83 -2.73 -12.86
C THR A 121 18.29 -4.19 -12.97
N GLY A 122 19.15 -4.48 -13.96
CA GLY A 122 19.70 -5.81 -14.17
C GLY A 122 18.78 -6.78 -14.91
N GLN A 123 17.58 -6.35 -15.33
CA GLN A 123 16.68 -7.16 -16.17
C GLN A 123 16.58 -6.56 -17.58
N PRO A 124 16.62 -7.37 -18.63
CA PRO A 124 16.38 -6.89 -19.98
C PRO A 124 14.90 -6.57 -20.18
N GLY A 125 14.61 -5.38 -20.74
CA GLY A 125 13.25 -4.97 -21.09
C GLY A 125 12.42 -4.48 -19.90
N VAL A 126 11.09 -4.55 -20.08
CA VAL A 126 10.10 -4.07 -19.12
C VAL A 126 9.42 -5.26 -18.44
N THR A 127 9.20 -5.15 -17.14
CA THR A 127 8.57 -6.20 -16.34
C THR A 127 7.26 -5.70 -15.72
N THR A 128 6.46 -6.59 -15.12
CA THR A 128 5.21 -6.22 -14.47
C THR A 128 5.47 -5.63 -13.07
N SER A 129 4.64 -4.66 -12.68
CA SER A 129 4.54 -4.10 -11.32
C SER A 129 3.11 -3.61 -11.05
N CYS A 130 2.34 -4.16 -10.13
CA CYS A 130 2.57 -5.33 -9.27
C CYS A 130 2.41 -6.65 -10.02
N GLY A 131 3.38 -7.55 -9.91
CA GLY A 131 3.35 -8.84 -10.61
C GLY A 131 2.18 -9.74 -10.21
N SER A 132 1.86 -9.82 -8.92
CA SER A 132 0.71 -10.55 -8.38
C SER A 132 -0.61 -10.08 -9.02
N LEU A 133 -0.87 -8.78 -9.01
CA LEU A 133 -2.10 -8.22 -9.55
C LEU A 133 -2.18 -8.35 -11.08
N ALA A 134 -1.05 -8.14 -11.78
CA ALA A 134 -0.97 -8.31 -13.22
C ALA A 134 -1.28 -9.75 -13.66
N ALA A 135 -0.79 -10.75 -12.91
CA ALA A 135 -1.11 -12.15 -13.16
C ALA A 135 -2.61 -12.45 -13.01
N ILE A 136 -3.28 -11.88 -12.01
CA ILE A 136 -4.73 -12.05 -11.78
C ILE A 136 -5.53 -11.42 -12.92
N VAL A 137 -5.21 -10.17 -13.27
CA VAL A 137 -5.88 -9.44 -14.35
C VAL A 137 -5.70 -10.13 -15.70
N GLY A 138 -4.47 -10.58 -15.99
CA GLY A 138 -4.16 -11.29 -17.22
C GLY A 138 -4.80 -12.68 -17.34
N ALA A 139 -5.04 -13.38 -16.23
CA ALA A 139 -5.71 -14.68 -16.20
C ALA A 139 -7.21 -14.56 -16.47
N GLY A 140 -7.84 -13.48 -16.00
CA GLY A 140 -9.28 -13.24 -16.17
C GLY A 140 -10.18 -14.05 -15.25
N TYR A 141 -11.50 -13.78 -15.35
CA TYR A 141 -12.50 -14.29 -14.40
C TYR A 141 -12.57 -15.81 -14.32
N ASP A 142 -12.73 -16.51 -15.45
CA ASP A 142 -12.94 -17.96 -15.46
C ASP A 142 -11.75 -18.74 -14.89
N ALA A 143 -10.53 -18.32 -15.22
CA ALA A 143 -9.31 -18.94 -14.73
C ALA A 143 -9.16 -18.76 -13.22
N ILE A 144 -9.39 -17.56 -12.69
CA ILE A 144 -9.29 -17.26 -11.26
C ILE A 144 -10.39 -17.96 -10.47
N ARG A 145 -11.63 -17.92 -10.96
CA ARG A 145 -12.78 -18.58 -10.33
C ARG A 145 -12.58 -20.08 -10.16
N ASN A 146 -12.07 -20.73 -11.18
CA ASN A 146 -11.91 -22.21 -11.24
C ASN A 146 -10.55 -22.70 -10.72
N LYS A 147 -9.65 -21.78 -10.29
CA LYS A 147 -8.32 -22.13 -9.78
C LYS A 147 -8.46 -22.93 -8.48
N PRO A 148 -7.85 -24.12 -8.37
CA PRO A 148 -7.84 -24.89 -7.14
C PRO A 148 -7.11 -24.15 -6.01
N ALA A 149 -7.45 -24.45 -4.76
CA ALA A 149 -6.75 -23.92 -3.61
C ALA A 149 -5.33 -24.50 -3.54
N ASP A 150 -4.34 -23.62 -3.31
CA ASP A 150 -2.96 -24.00 -3.05
C ASP A 150 -2.56 -23.53 -1.65
N ALA A 151 -2.16 -24.47 -0.81
CA ALA A 151 -1.78 -24.17 0.58
C ALA A 151 -0.42 -23.42 0.66
N LEU A 152 0.39 -23.45 -0.37
CA LEU A 152 1.66 -22.74 -0.45
C LEU A 152 1.52 -21.31 -0.99
N ASP A 153 0.38 -20.98 -1.59
CA ASP A 153 0.14 -19.69 -2.25
C ASP A 153 -1.04 -18.92 -1.64
N ARG A 154 -1.14 -18.93 -0.32
CA ARG A 154 -2.27 -18.35 0.41
C ARG A 154 -2.43 -16.85 0.20
N GLN A 155 -1.33 -16.11 0.13
CA GLN A 155 -1.37 -14.66 -0.09
C GLN A 155 -1.92 -14.32 -1.48
N GLN A 156 -1.44 -15.01 -2.51
CA GLN A 156 -1.97 -14.86 -3.86
C GLN A 156 -3.47 -15.19 -3.91
N ARG A 157 -3.89 -16.28 -3.25
CA ARG A 157 -5.30 -16.66 -3.18
C ARG A 157 -6.17 -15.59 -2.52
N THR A 158 -5.68 -14.95 -1.48
CA THR A 158 -6.40 -13.83 -0.84
C THR A 158 -6.59 -12.68 -1.81
N VAL A 159 -5.55 -12.27 -2.54
CA VAL A 159 -5.65 -11.20 -3.55
C VAL A 159 -6.59 -11.59 -4.69
N GLU A 160 -6.55 -12.84 -5.16
CA GLU A 160 -7.48 -13.38 -6.16
C GLU A 160 -8.94 -13.24 -5.70
N GLN A 161 -9.24 -13.60 -4.46
CA GLN A 161 -10.59 -13.49 -3.88
C GLN A 161 -11.07 -12.04 -3.78
N ILE A 162 -10.18 -11.11 -3.46
CA ILE A 162 -10.48 -9.68 -3.42
C ILE A 162 -10.80 -9.15 -4.82
N ILE A 163 -10.05 -9.57 -5.83
CA ILE A 163 -10.21 -9.08 -7.21
C ILE A 163 -11.32 -9.80 -7.98
N LEU A 164 -11.71 -10.99 -7.57
CA LEU A 164 -12.70 -11.81 -8.27
C LEU A 164 -14.04 -11.09 -8.56
N PRO A 165 -14.63 -10.31 -7.63
CA PRO A 165 -15.85 -9.53 -7.91
C PRO A 165 -15.68 -8.51 -9.03
N TYR A 166 -14.53 -7.85 -9.10
CA TYR A 166 -14.21 -6.92 -10.19
C TYR A 166 -14.10 -7.66 -11.54
N LEU A 167 -13.39 -8.80 -11.58
CA LEU A 167 -13.30 -9.62 -12.79
C LEU A 167 -14.67 -10.16 -13.23
N GLU A 168 -15.52 -10.54 -12.29
CA GLU A 168 -16.88 -10.98 -12.59
C GLU A 168 -17.72 -9.87 -13.21
N GLN A 169 -17.61 -8.64 -12.72
CA GLN A 169 -18.27 -7.49 -13.31
C GLN A 169 -17.81 -7.26 -14.77
N CYS A 170 -16.50 -7.27 -15.01
CA CYS A 170 -15.94 -7.14 -16.37
C CYS A 170 -16.46 -8.26 -17.30
N ALA A 171 -16.47 -9.51 -16.84
CA ALA A 171 -16.96 -10.64 -17.63
C ALA A 171 -18.44 -10.52 -17.98
N ARG A 172 -19.28 -9.99 -17.06
CA ARG A 172 -20.73 -9.77 -17.30
C ARG A 172 -20.99 -8.62 -18.27
N SER A 173 -20.19 -7.55 -18.23
CA SER A 173 -20.34 -6.40 -19.14
C SER A 173 -19.66 -6.60 -20.50
N GLY A 174 -18.81 -7.63 -20.64
CA GLY A 174 -17.98 -7.86 -21.83
C GLY A 174 -16.76 -6.95 -21.90
N ASP A 175 -16.39 -6.31 -20.78
CA ASP A 175 -15.23 -5.42 -20.68
C ASP A 175 -13.94 -6.22 -20.48
N THR A 176 -12.84 -5.69 -21.00
CA THR A 176 -11.51 -6.21 -20.68
C THR A 176 -11.08 -5.68 -19.31
N PRO A 177 -10.64 -6.56 -18.37
CA PRO A 177 -10.13 -6.11 -17.07
C PRO A 177 -8.92 -5.18 -17.24
N ASP A 178 -8.96 -4.05 -16.52
CA ASP A 178 -7.93 -3.01 -16.51
C ASP A 178 -7.12 -3.06 -15.20
N ILE A 179 -5.79 -2.98 -15.32
CA ILE A 179 -4.87 -3.07 -14.17
C ILE A 179 -5.01 -1.86 -13.23
N VAL A 180 -5.31 -0.67 -13.75
CA VAL A 180 -5.52 0.53 -12.93
C VAL A 180 -6.79 0.40 -12.10
N ALA A 181 -7.88 -0.05 -12.72
CA ALA A 181 -9.14 -0.30 -12.03
C ALA A 181 -9.02 -1.42 -10.97
N ALA A 182 -8.31 -2.51 -11.29
CA ALA A 182 -8.00 -3.58 -10.35
C ALA A 182 -7.17 -3.08 -9.15
N THR A 183 -6.17 -2.21 -9.40
CA THR A 183 -5.37 -1.59 -8.33
C THR A 183 -6.22 -0.73 -7.40
N ARG A 184 -7.13 0.06 -7.95
CA ARG A 184 -8.08 0.87 -7.16
C ARG A 184 -9.03 0.00 -6.35
N HIS A 185 -9.54 -1.07 -6.94
CA HIS A 185 -10.43 -2.02 -6.24
C HIS A 185 -9.70 -2.68 -5.06
N LEU A 186 -8.45 -3.13 -5.26
CA LEU A 186 -7.62 -3.66 -4.19
C LEU A 186 -7.38 -2.62 -3.09
N MET A 187 -7.08 -1.37 -3.46
CA MET A 187 -6.83 -0.29 -2.49
C MET A 187 -8.08 0.00 -1.63
N GLN A 188 -9.27 -0.01 -2.24
CA GLN A 188 -10.52 0.15 -1.50
C GLN A 188 -10.71 -0.98 -0.46
N GLN A 189 -10.34 -2.21 -0.79
CA GLN A 189 -10.42 -3.31 0.16
C GLN A 189 -9.37 -3.19 1.27
N ILE A 190 -8.14 -2.75 0.94
CA ILE A 190 -7.09 -2.47 1.92
C ILE A 190 -7.57 -1.41 2.92
N ASP A 191 -8.13 -0.31 2.44
CA ASP A 191 -8.67 0.77 3.30
C ASP A 191 -9.79 0.27 4.21
N ALA A 192 -10.74 -0.49 3.65
CA ALA A 192 -11.88 -1.01 4.40
C ALA A 192 -11.47 -2.01 5.51
N ASP A 193 -10.46 -2.83 5.25
CA ASP A 193 -9.98 -3.80 6.23
C ASP A 193 -9.08 -3.16 7.28
N LEU A 194 -8.23 -2.21 6.91
CA LEU A 194 -7.42 -1.44 7.86
C LEU A 194 -8.30 -0.59 8.78
N GLU A 195 -9.38 -0.01 8.29
CA GLU A 195 -10.34 0.71 9.13
C GLU A 195 -10.90 -0.17 10.25
N LYS A 196 -11.32 -1.41 9.92
CA LYS A 196 -11.81 -2.38 10.92
C LYS A 196 -10.72 -2.77 11.92
N ILE A 197 -9.49 -3.04 11.41
CA ILE A 197 -8.38 -3.44 12.26
C ILE A 197 -7.95 -2.30 13.20
N VAL A 198 -7.89 -1.06 12.70
CA VAL A 198 -7.56 0.13 13.52
C VAL A 198 -8.67 0.39 14.55
N ALA A 199 -9.94 0.22 14.19
CA ALA A 199 -11.05 0.36 15.15
C ALA A 199 -10.93 -0.66 16.31
N ASP A 200 -10.59 -1.91 16.01
CA ASP A 200 -10.34 -2.94 17.02
C ASP A 200 -9.11 -2.59 17.88
N LEU A 201 -8.02 -2.15 17.24
CA LEU A 201 -6.78 -1.80 17.92
C LEU A 201 -6.96 -0.62 18.90
N LYS A 202 -7.73 0.39 18.52
CA LYS A 202 -8.05 1.56 19.37
C LYS A 202 -8.72 1.20 20.68
N SER A 203 -9.42 0.08 20.75
CA SER A 203 -10.08 -0.37 21.97
C SER A 203 -9.11 -0.75 23.10
N GLY A 204 -7.88 -1.12 22.76
CA GLY A 204 -6.85 -1.57 23.71
C GLY A 204 -5.54 -0.78 23.68
N PHE A 205 -5.34 0.07 22.68
CA PHE A 205 -4.12 0.88 22.54
C PHE A 205 -4.33 2.29 23.11
N THR A 206 -3.50 2.68 24.06
CA THR A 206 -3.65 3.94 24.81
C THR A 206 -2.97 5.14 24.14
N GLY A 207 -2.23 4.92 23.06
CA GLY A 207 -1.51 5.96 22.31
C GLY A 207 -2.26 6.50 21.10
N GLN A 208 -1.55 7.26 20.27
CA GLN A 208 -2.07 7.74 19.00
C GLN A 208 -1.73 6.75 17.87
N ILE A 209 -2.61 6.67 16.89
CA ILE A 209 -2.40 5.86 15.66
C ILE A 209 -2.52 6.81 14.47
N ALA A 210 -1.43 6.97 13.72
CA ALA A 210 -1.46 7.61 12.41
C ALA A 210 -1.62 6.51 11.33
N LEU A 211 -2.61 6.67 10.47
CA LEU A 211 -2.88 5.79 9.33
C LEU A 211 -2.71 6.57 8.03
N ILE A 212 -1.73 6.17 7.25
CA ILE A 212 -1.47 6.70 5.91
C ILE A 212 -1.64 5.57 4.92
N THR A 213 -2.61 5.69 4.03
CA THR A 213 -2.83 4.69 2.98
C THR A 213 -2.90 5.35 1.61
N GLY A 214 -2.59 4.57 0.56
CA GLY A 214 -2.64 5.05 -0.80
C GLY A 214 -2.03 4.09 -1.81
N ILE A 215 -1.89 4.58 -3.03
CA ILE A 215 -1.32 3.83 -4.13
C ILE A 215 0.06 4.40 -4.47
N THR A 216 1.08 3.56 -4.43
CA THR A 216 2.42 3.91 -4.93
C THR A 216 2.47 3.66 -6.43
N ILE A 217 2.85 4.68 -7.20
CA ILE A 217 3.07 4.58 -8.64
C ILE A 217 4.58 4.51 -8.88
N ASN A 218 5.05 3.34 -9.26
CA ASN A 218 6.47 3.08 -9.52
C ASN A 218 6.86 3.54 -10.92
N THR A 219 7.87 4.37 -11.05
CA THR A 219 8.39 4.88 -12.33
C THR A 219 9.91 4.91 -12.36
N VAL A 220 10.50 4.98 -13.54
CA VAL A 220 11.96 5.14 -13.70
C VAL A 220 12.50 6.48 -13.18
N GLN A 221 11.62 7.46 -12.97
CA GLN A 221 11.96 8.78 -12.41
C GLN A 221 11.76 8.85 -10.89
N GLY A 222 11.61 7.70 -10.21
CA GLY A 222 11.24 7.57 -8.80
C GLY A 222 9.74 7.46 -8.62
N ASN A 223 9.35 7.07 -7.42
CA ASN A 223 7.96 6.77 -7.11
C ASN A 223 7.13 8.02 -6.86
N PHE A 224 5.85 7.92 -7.18
CA PHE A 224 4.80 8.87 -6.78
C PHE A 224 3.86 8.18 -5.80
N PHE A 225 3.15 8.97 -5.03
CA PHE A 225 2.15 8.47 -4.08
C PHE A 225 0.83 9.21 -4.27
N SER A 226 -0.25 8.45 -4.34
CA SER A 226 -1.62 8.94 -4.39
C SER A 226 -2.32 8.54 -3.09
N PRO A 227 -2.43 9.44 -2.09
CA PRO A 227 -3.04 9.11 -0.82
C PRO A 227 -4.54 8.86 -0.97
N THR A 228 -5.04 7.83 -0.32
CA THR A 228 -6.47 7.58 -0.13
C THR A 228 -6.93 8.00 1.26
N ARG A 229 -6.01 7.90 2.24
CA ARG A 229 -6.29 8.28 3.63
C ARG A 229 -5.04 8.83 4.32
N VAL A 230 -5.22 9.90 5.10
CA VAL A 230 -4.24 10.41 6.06
C VAL A 230 -5.03 10.79 7.31
N GLU A 231 -4.96 9.99 8.36
CA GLU A 231 -5.76 10.17 9.56
C GLU A 231 -4.93 9.90 10.81
N VAL A 232 -5.18 10.66 11.87
CA VAL A 232 -4.60 10.43 13.19
C VAL A 232 -5.73 10.17 14.18
N PHE A 233 -5.67 9.02 14.83
CA PHE A 233 -6.60 8.59 15.86
C PHE A 233 -5.91 8.64 17.20
N GLY A 234 -6.59 9.07 18.27
CA GLY A 234 -6.06 9.05 19.61
C GLY A 234 -6.65 10.14 20.47
N ARG A 235 -6.08 10.34 21.67
CA ARG A 235 -6.60 11.31 22.62
C ARG A 235 -6.61 12.71 22.02
N SER A 236 -7.81 13.28 21.87
CA SER A 236 -8.02 14.72 21.80
C SER A 236 -7.73 15.34 23.17
#